data_8666247f54fdff18701d4abe7f046a5e
#
_entry.id   8666247f54fdff18701d4abe7f046a5e
#
_cell.length_a   1.000
_cell.length_b   1.000
_cell.length_c   1.000
_cell.angle_alpha   90.00
_cell.angle_beta   90.00
_cell.angle_gamma   90.00
#
_symmetry.space_group_name_H-M   'P 1'
#
loop_
_entity.id
_entity.type
_entity.pdbx_description
1 polymer ?
#
loop_
_entity_poly.entity_id
_entity_poly.type
_entity_poly.pdbx_seq_one_letter_code
_entity_poly.pdbx_strand_id
1 'polypeptide(L)'
;ALHNRGANFSLDKSSANFIAPRKKPYHTIIPGFLCKDNKPIGAFGVMGAFMQPQGHLQVLRNMIDDNLNPQSALDKPRWQWVGEKNIEIEHNFDNNLASELQSKGHNVVKKDKLNGFGYFGRGQIVFRNENDVLYGGCDYRTDSAIIGY
;
A
#
# COMPACT_ATOMS: atom_id res chain seq x y z
N ALA A 1 -3.48 -5.65 24.59
CA ALA A 1 -4.43 -4.87 23.83
C ALA A 1 -5.22 -5.78 22.89
N LEU A 2 -6.48 -5.48 22.69
CA LEU A 2 -7.34 -6.24 21.80
C LEU A 2 -7.21 -5.70 20.36
N HIS A 3 -7.15 -6.61 19.39
CA HIS A 3 -7.15 -6.26 17.96
C HIS A 3 -8.53 -6.57 17.35
N ASN A 4 -8.85 -5.94 16.22
CA ASN A 4 -10.17 -6.05 15.57
C ASN A 4 -10.19 -7.05 14.38
N ARG A 5 -9.27 -8.01 14.30
CA ARG A 5 -9.21 -8.94 13.15
C ARG A 5 -10.42 -9.87 13.06
N GLY A 6 -11.08 -10.14 14.19
CA GLY A 6 -12.30 -10.96 14.21
C GLY A 6 -13.46 -10.35 13.41
N ALA A 7 -13.49 -9.04 13.21
CA ALA A 7 -14.51 -8.37 12.39
C ALA A 7 -14.50 -8.82 10.91
N ASN A 8 -13.41 -9.43 10.43
CA ASN A 8 -13.31 -9.92 9.07
C ASN A 8 -13.90 -11.32 8.87
N PHE A 9 -14.32 -12.03 9.93
CA PHE A 9 -15.01 -13.30 9.74
C PHE A 9 -16.38 -13.11 9.09
N SER A 10 -16.74 -14.05 8.22
CA SER A 10 -18.08 -14.10 7.64
C SER A 10 -19.05 -14.80 8.58
N LEU A 11 -20.30 -14.38 8.58
CA LEU A 11 -21.42 -15.10 9.19
C LEU A 11 -22.13 -16.03 8.22
N ASP A 12 -21.77 -15.98 6.95
CA ASP A 12 -22.25 -16.90 5.92
C ASP A 12 -21.57 -18.27 6.06
N LYS A 13 -22.35 -19.30 6.35
CA LYS A 13 -21.88 -20.68 6.55
C LYS A 13 -21.22 -21.29 5.31
N SER A 14 -21.54 -20.80 4.12
CA SER A 14 -20.92 -21.24 2.87
C SER A 14 -19.54 -20.64 2.63
N SER A 15 -19.20 -19.57 3.34
CA SER A 15 -17.91 -18.88 3.20
C SER A 15 -16.77 -19.69 3.83
N ALA A 16 -15.66 -19.83 3.10
CA ALA A 16 -14.42 -20.38 3.66
C ALA A 16 -13.93 -19.63 4.89
N ASN A 17 -14.32 -18.35 5.04
CA ASN A 17 -13.99 -17.50 6.19
C ASN A 17 -15.11 -17.43 7.24
N PHE A 18 -16.04 -18.39 7.26
CA PHE A 18 -17.09 -18.45 8.29
C PHE A 18 -16.48 -18.58 9.68
N ILE A 19 -17.02 -17.84 10.65
CA ILE A 19 -16.55 -17.90 12.04
C ILE A 19 -16.77 -19.29 12.64
N ALA A 20 -15.75 -19.82 13.27
CA ALA A 20 -15.79 -21.12 13.93
C ALA A 20 -14.83 -21.16 15.12
N PRO A 21 -15.07 -22.02 16.12
CA PRO A 21 -14.13 -22.23 17.23
C PRO A 21 -12.75 -22.67 16.73
N ARG A 22 -11.71 -22.15 17.37
CA ARG A 22 -10.29 -22.46 17.06
C ARG A 22 -9.82 -22.06 15.65
N LYS A 23 -10.62 -21.29 14.92
CA LYS A 23 -10.26 -20.80 13.58
C LYS A 23 -9.46 -19.51 13.71
N LYS A 24 -8.34 -19.43 13.01
CA LYS A 24 -7.55 -18.18 12.90
C LYS A 24 -8.28 -17.18 12.02
N PRO A 25 -8.31 -15.88 12.38
CA PRO A 25 -8.76 -14.86 11.46
C PRO A 25 -7.86 -14.82 10.23
N TYR A 26 -8.41 -14.37 9.13
CA TYR A 26 -7.62 -14.20 7.94
C TYR A 26 -6.50 -13.18 8.14
N HIS A 27 -5.35 -13.42 7.52
CA HIS A 27 -4.13 -12.64 7.77
C HIS A 27 -4.24 -11.24 7.17
N THR A 28 -3.84 -10.21 7.96
CA THR A 28 -4.01 -8.79 7.60
C THR A 28 -2.70 -8.02 7.52
N ILE A 29 -1.56 -8.64 7.88
CA ILE A 29 -0.24 -8.00 7.85
C ILE A 29 0.59 -8.66 6.76
N ILE A 30 0.99 -7.90 5.75
CA ILE A 30 1.66 -8.40 4.56
C ILE A 30 2.97 -7.65 4.26
N PRO A 31 3.97 -7.67 5.17
CA PRO A 31 5.26 -7.05 4.87
C PRO A 31 5.87 -7.68 3.62
N GLY A 32 6.43 -6.85 2.74
CA GLY A 32 7.13 -7.30 1.56
C GLY A 32 8.64 -7.36 1.77
N PHE A 33 9.30 -8.23 1.02
CA PHE A 33 10.75 -8.29 0.97
C PHE A 33 11.21 -8.48 -0.48
N LEU A 34 12.09 -7.60 -0.94
CA LEU A 34 12.61 -7.64 -2.30
C LEU A 34 13.94 -8.38 -2.34
N CYS A 35 14.05 -9.29 -3.31
CA CYS A 35 15.29 -9.98 -3.65
C CYS A 35 15.59 -9.82 -5.13
N LYS A 36 16.87 -9.78 -5.51
CA LYS A 36 17.34 -9.84 -6.89
C LYS A 36 18.46 -10.88 -6.97
N ASP A 37 18.38 -11.79 -7.93
CA ASP A 37 19.38 -12.85 -8.14
C ASP A 37 19.71 -13.64 -6.85
N ASN A 38 18.66 -14.00 -6.08
CA ASN A 38 18.73 -14.65 -4.77
C ASN A 38 19.46 -13.84 -3.67
N LYS A 39 19.73 -12.56 -3.91
CA LYS A 39 20.31 -11.66 -2.90
C LYS A 39 19.24 -10.76 -2.31
N PRO A 40 19.25 -10.55 -0.97
CA PRO A 40 18.31 -9.66 -0.31
C PRO A 40 18.60 -8.20 -0.69
N ILE A 41 17.56 -7.48 -1.12
CA ILE A 41 17.60 -6.03 -1.35
C ILE A 41 17.05 -5.29 -0.15
N GLY A 42 15.92 -5.73 0.39
CA GLY A 42 15.39 -5.14 1.61
C GLY A 42 13.89 -5.28 1.81
N ALA A 43 13.46 -4.76 2.95
CA ALA A 43 12.08 -4.82 3.38
C ALA A 43 11.31 -3.55 2.96
N PHE A 44 10.04 -3.73 2.67
CA PHE A 44 9.11 -2.64 2.42
C PHE A 44 7.70 -3.02 2.88
N GLY A 45 6.86 -2.04 3.05
CA GLY A 45 5.45 -2.29 3.33
C GLY A 45 4.64 -1.00 3.24
N VAL A 46 3.38 -1.15 2.89
CA VAL A 46 2.39 -0.07 2.92
C VAL A 46 1.20 -0.60 3.72
N MET A 47 1.05 -0.17 4.97
CA MET A 47 -0.13 -0.54 5.77
C MET A 47 -1.36 0.25 5.29
N GLY A 48 -2.56 -0.29 5.43
CA GLY A 48 -3.78 0.39 4.97
C GLY A 48 -4.94 -0.56 4.68
N ALA A 49 -5.13 -1.60 5.47
CA ALA A 49 -6.20 -2.58 5.28
C ALA A 49 -6.22 -3.15 3.84
N PHE A 50 -7.33 -3.05 3.12
CA PHE A 50 -7.46 -3.56 1.74
C PHE A 50 -6.64 -2.77 0.71
N MET A 51 -6.11 -1.61 1.09
CA MET A 51 -5.16 -0.85 0.27
C MET A 51 -3.77 -1.50 0.21
N GLN A 52 -3.39 -2.34 1.18
CA GLN A 52 -2.04 -2.89 1.29
C GLN A 52 -1.51 -3.52 -0.01
N PRO A 53 -2.19 -4.48 -0.67
CA PRO A 53 -1.66 -5.07 -1.91
C PRO A 53 -1.48 -4.04 -3.02
N GLN A 54 -2.42 -3.11 -3.13
CA GLN A 54 -2.40 -2.06 -4.15
C GLN A 54 -1.28 -1.05 -3.89
N GLY A 55 -1.08 -0.65 -2.63
CA GLY A 55 0.00 0.24 -2.22
C GLY A 55 1.39 -0.39 -2.41
N HIS A 56 1.53 -1.67 -2.09
CA HIS A 56 2.77 -2.42 -2.35
C HIS A 56 3.11 -2.43 -3.84
N LEU A 57 2.14 -2.75 -4.70
CA LEU A 57 2.34 -2.77 -6.15
C LEU A 57 2.77 -1.39 -6.67
N GLN A 58 2.09 -0.33 -6.26
CA GLN A 58 2.39 1.03 -6.72
C GLN A 58 3.79 1.48 -6.31
N VAL A 59 4.16 1.24 -5.05
CA VAL A 59 5.48 1.61 -4.53
C VAL A 59 6.59 0.81 -5.22
N LEU A 60 6.43 -0.50 -5.38
CA LEU A 60 7.40 -1.34 -6.09
C LEU A 60 7.56 -0.90 -7.54
N ARG A 61 6.45 -0.64 -8.22
CA ARG A 61 6.46 -0.19 -9.61
C ARG A 61 7.19 1.16 -9.75
N ASN A 62 6.92 2.10 -8.87
CA ASN A 62 7.62 3.39 -8.85
C ASN A 62 9.15 3.23 -8.70
N MET A 63 9.59 2.26 -7.90
CA MET A 63 11.03 2.00 -7.72
C MET A 63 11.64 1.22 -8.88
N ILE A 64 10.96 0.21 -9.41
CA ILE A 64 11.52 -0.73 -10.39
C ILE A 64 11.36 -0.19 -11.81
N ASP A 65 10.15 0.26 -12.17
CA ASP A 65 9.84 0.69 -13.53
C ASP A 65 10.19 2.17 -13.76
N ASP A 66 9.89 3.03 -12.77
CA ASP A 66 10.15 4.48 -12.85
C ASP A 66 11.53 4.84 -12.27
N ASN A 67 12.28 3.87 -11.74
CA ASN A 67 13.62 4.03 -11.15
C ASN A 67 13.71 5.13 -10.07
N LEU A 68 12.66 5.28 -9.27
CA LEU A 68 12.62 6.25 -8.19
C LEU A 68 13.34 5.72 -6.94
N ASN A 69 13.95 6.62 -6.18
CA ASN A 69 14.43 6.28 -4.84
C ASN A 69 13.26 5.99 -3.89
N PRO A 70 13.48 5.33 -2.74
CA PRO A 70 12.41 4.94 -1.81
C PRO A 70 11.52 6.09 -1.35
N GLN A 71 12.10 7.25 -1.04
CA GLN A 71 11.33 8.41 -0.60
C GLN A 71 10.43 8.92 -1.73
N SER A 72 10.99 9.16 -2.91
CA SER A 72 10.22 9.62 -4.07
C SER A 72 9.14 8.61 -4.48
N ALA A 73 9.40 7.30 -4.34
CA ALA A 73 8.43 6.26 -4.63
C ALA A 73 7.24 6.28 -3.65
N LEU A 74 7.51 6.57 -2.37
CA LEU A 74 6.47 6.72 -1.36
C LEU A 74 5.68 8.02 -1.52
N ASP A 75 6.33 9.10 -1.96
CA ASP A 75 5.72 10.42 -2.12
C ASP A 75 4.80 10.54 -3.33
N LYS A 76 4.89 9.62 -4.30
CA LYS A 76 3.98 9.58 -5.45
C LYS A 76 2.52 9.52 -5.00
N PRO A 77 1.62 10.24 -5.68
CA PRO A 77 0.18 10.11 -5.48
C PRO A 77 -0.30 8.69 -5.68
N ARG A 78 -1.18 8.24 -4.80
CA ARG A 78 -1.73 6.88 -4.85
C ARG A 78 -3.17 6.87 -5.31
N TRP A 79 -3.56 5.70 -5.77
CA TRP A 79 -4.93 5.35 -6.10
C TRP A 79 -5.31 4.05 -5.43
N GLN A 80 -6.61 3.81 -5.29
CA GLN A 80 -7.12 2.49 -4.89
C GLN A 80 -8.39 2.15 -5.66
N TRP A 81 -8.50 0.90 -6.05
CA TRP A 81 -9.73 0.31 -6.52
C TRP A 81 -10.58 -0.08 -5.31
N VAL A 82 -11.85 0.31 -5.32
CA VAL A 82 -12.76 0.09 -4.20
C VAL A 82 -14.00 -0.75 -4.58
N GLY A 83 -13.95 -1.38 -5.72
CA GLY A 83 -14.98 -2.29 -6.22
C GLY A 83 -15.52 -1.88 -7.59
N GLU A 84 -15.98 -2.85 -8.37
CA GLU A 84 -16.54 -2.66 -9.71
C GLU A 84 -15.66 -1.77 -10.61
N LYS A 85 -16.16 -0.62 -11.04
CA LYS A 85 -15.42 0.38 -11.82
C LYS A 85 -14.97 1.59 -11.00
N ASN A 86 -15.10 1.53 -9.67
CA ASN A 86 -14.79 2.67 -8.82
C ASN A 86 -13.32 2.71 -8.45
N ILE A 87 -12.70 3.85 -8.72
CA ILE A 87 -11.31 4.16 -8.39
C ILE A 87 -11.30 5.45 -7.58
N GLU A 88 -10.63 5.43 -6.45
CA GLU A 88 -10.36 6.61 -5.66
C GLU A 88 -8.91 7.02 -5.81
N ILE A 89 -8.67 8.32 -5.93
CA ILE A 89 -7.34 8.90 -6.16
C ILE A 89 -7.06 9.99 -5.14
N GLU A 90 -5.79 10.18 -4.81
CA GLU A 90 -5.37 11.28 -3.94
C GLU A 90 -5.59 12.65 -4.58
N HIS A 91 -5.68 13.69 -3.74
CA HIS A 91 -5.94 15.07 -4.15
C HIS A 91 -4.92 15.62 -5.16
N ASN A 92 -3.67 15.16 -5.09
CA ASN A 92 -2.55 15.54 -5.95
C ASN A 92 -2.29 14.58 -7.11
N PHE A 93 -3.20 13.65 -7.38
CA PHE A 93 -3.11 12.74 -8.52
C PHE A 93 -3.27 13.51 -9.84
N ASP A 94 -2.57 13.06 -10.89
CA ASP A 94 -2.58 13.68 -12.20
C ASP A 94 -4.00 13.72 -12.80
N ASN A 95 -4.44 14.93 -13.22
CA ASN A 95 -5.78 15.12 -13.75
C ASN A 95 -5.97 14.52 -15.14
N ASN A 96 -4.91 14.45 -15.96
CA ASN A 96 -4.99 13.86 -17.29
C ASN A 96 -5.17 12.34 -17.18
N LEU A 97 -4.41 11.69 -16.31
CA LEU A 97 -4.58 10.27 -16.01
C LEU A 97 -5.97 9.98 -15.42
N ALA A 98 -6.46 10.84 -14.53
CA ALA A 98 -7.82 10.71 -13.99
C ALA A 98 -8.88 10.77 -15.10
N SER A 99 -8.76 11.73 -16.03
CA SER A 99 -9.65 11.88 -17.19
C SER A 99 -9.54 10.69 -18.15
N GLU A 100 -8.34 10.17 -18.35
CA GLU A 100 -8.13 8.97 -19.18
C GLU A 100 -8.81 7.74 -18.57
N LEU A 101 -8.70 7.54 -17.26
CA LEU A 101 -9.40 6.47 -16.56
C LEU A 101 -10.93 6.62 -16.70
N GLN A 102 -11.45 7.83 -16.57
CA GLN A 102 -12.88 8.11 -16.78
C GLN A 102 -13.31 7.80 -18.22
N SER A 103 -12.51 8.15 -19.23
CA SER A 103 -12.82 7.84 -20.63
C SER A 103 -12.86 6.32 -20.90
N LYS A 104 -12.13 5.55 -20.14
CA LYS A 104 -12.15 4.06 -20.15
C LYS A 104 -13.32 3.46 -19.35
N GLY A 105 -14.20 4.32 -18.81
CA GLY A 105 -15.43 3.92 -18.12
C GLY A 105 -15.28 3.68 -16.62
N HIS A 106 -14.19 4.16 -16.01
CA HIS A 106 -14.04 4.13 -14.57
C HIS A 106 -14.76 5.32 -13.91
N ASN A 107 -15.36 5.08 -12.76
CA ASN A 107 -15.83 6.12 -11.86
C ASN A 107 -14.67 6.57 -10.97
N VAL A 108 -14.07 7.71 -11.28
CA VAL A 108 -12.88 8.21 -10.56
C VAL A 108 -13.29 9.29 -9.58
N VAL A 109 -13.01 9.08 -8.30
CA VAL A 109 -13.30 10.01 -7.22
C VAL A 109 -12.00 10.52 -6.61
N LYS A 110 -11.78 11.82 -6.72
CA LYS A 110 -10.64 12.48 -6.06
C LYS A 110 -11.00 12.75 -4.60
N LYS A 111 -10.16 12.27 -3.68
CA LYS A 111 -10.34 12.45 -2.23
C LYS A 111 -9.63 13.71 -1.74
N ASP A 112 -10.24 14.41 -0.80
CA ASP A 112 -9.64 15.57 -0.15
C ASP A 112 -8.47 15.18 0.75
N LYS A 113 -7.52 16.09 0.89
CA LYS A 113 -6.32 15.92 1.72
C LYS A 113 -6.65 15.56 3.19
N LEU A 114 -7.76 16.05 3.71
CA LEU A 114 -8.17 15.87 5.11
C LEU A 114 -8.87 14.53 5.40
N ASN A 115 -9.41 13.86 4.39
CA ASN A 115 -10.12 12.59 4.57
C ASN A 115 -9.21 11.36 4.62
N GLY A 116 -7.90 11.56 4.68
CA GLY A 116 -6.98 10.52 4.30
C GLY A 116 -5.88 10.14 5.28
N PHE A 117 -6.01 10.37 6.58
CA PHE A 117 -5.00 9.85 7.51
C PHE A 117 -4.94 8.31 7.38
N GLY A 118 -4.07 7.84 6.48
CA GLY A 118 -3.87 6.44 6.19
C GLY A 118 -4.84 5.79 5.20
N TYR A 119 -5.73 6.56 4.57
CA TYR A 119 -6.70 6.05 3.60
C TYR A 119 -6.03 5.40 2.36
N PHE A 120 -4.95 6.02 1.85
CA PHE A 120 -4.12 5.48 0.78
C PHE A 120 -2.89 4.73 1.31
N GLY A 121 -2.94 4.30 2.55
CA GLY A 121 -1.87 3.57 3.20
C GLY A 121 -0.72 4.45 3.69
N ARG A 122 0.19 3.84 4.45
CA ARG A 122 1.41 4.45 4.99
C ARG A 122 2.57 3.50 4.77
N GLY A 123 3.62 3.97 4.10
CA GLY A 123 4.71 3.13 3.66
C GLY A 123 6.00 3.34 4.43
N GLN A 124 6.80 2.28 4.48
CA GLN A 124 8.16 2.28 4.99
C GLN A 124 9.00 1.40 4.09
N ILE A 125 10.21 1.84 3.78
CA ILE A 125 11.14 1.11 2.93
C ILE A 125 12.53 1.20 3.55
N VAL A 126 13.24 0.06 3.63
CA VAL A 126 14.67 0.02 3.92
C VAL A 126 15.31 -0.95 2.94
N PHE A 127 16.19 -0.44 2.09
CA PHE A 127 16.91 -1.19 1.09
C PHE A 127 18.42 -1.08 1.28
N ARG A 128 19.15 -2.01 0.69
CA ARG A 128 20.60 -2.08 0.64
C ARG A 128 21.04 -1.86 -0.79
N ASN A 129 22.00 -0.98 -1.02
CA ASN A 129 22.62 -0.80 -2.33
C ASN A 129 23.79 -1.79 -2.56
N GLU A 130 24.40 -1.71 -3.72
CA GLU A 130 25.51 -2.58 -4.12
C GLU A 130 26.78 -2.41 -3.25
N ASN A 131 26.90 -1.30 -2.53
CA ASN A 131 27.98 -1.01 -1.59
C ASN A 131 27.66 -1.37 -0.15
N ASP A 132 26.61 -2.16 0.09
CA ASP A 132 26.10 -2.55 1.40
C ASP A 132 25.61 -1.39 2.27
N VAL A 133 25.37 -0.22 1.68
CA VAL A 133 24.81 0.94 2.40
C VAL A 133 23.29 0.79 2.46
N LEU A 134 22.74 0.92 3.66
CA LEU A 134 21.29 0.98 3.86
C LEU A 134 20.77 2.38 3.53
N TYR A 135 19.66 2.41 2.80
CA TYR A 135 18.93 3.62 2.47
C TYR A 135 17.44 3.35 2.50
N GLY A 136 16.64 4.37 2.70
CA GLY A 136 15.21 4.11 2.82
C GLY A 136 14.35 5.33 2.61
N GLY A 137 13.06 5.16 2.81
CA GLY A 137 12.04 6.19 2.74
C GLY A 137 10.96 5.98 3.80
N CYS A 138 10.39 7.06 4.27
CA CYS A 138 9.24 7.03 5.17
C CYS A 138 8.11 7.91 4.62
N ASP A 139 6.89 7.48 4.87
CA ASP A 139 5.70 8.08 4.27
C ASP A 139 5.31 9.40 4.93
N TYR A 140 5.19 10.46 4.15
CA TYR A 140 4.72 11.78 4.63
C TYR A 140 3.27 11.77 5.12
N ARG A 141 2.52 10.70 4.79
CA ARG A 141 1.12 10.51 5.22
C ARG A 141 1.01 10.09 6.69
N THR A 142 2.11 10.00 7.39
CA THR A 142 2.19 9.69 8.81
C THR A 142 3.37 10.43 9.44
N ASP A 143 3.34 10.57 10.76
CA ASP A 143 4.48 11.04 11.52
C ASP A 143 5.52 9.92 11.63
N SER A 144 6.53 9.98 10.77
CA SER A 144 7.57 8.96 10.66
C SER A 144 8.91 9.57 10.27
N ALA A 145 9.99 8.90 10.68
CA ALA A 145 11.36 9.28 10.35
C ALA A 145 12.21 8.05 10.05
N ILE A 146 13.25 8.23 9.23
CA ILE A 146 14.35 7.28 9.08
C ILE A 146 15.52 7.79 9.90
N ILE A 147 16.06 6.94 10.75
CA ILE A 147 17.23 7.23 11.58
C ILE A 147 18.30 6.17 11.25
N GLY A 148 19.49 6.64 10.91
CA GLY A 148 20.69 5.82 10.73
C GLY A 148 21.69 6.09 11.85
N TYR A 149 22.55 5.11 12.12
CA TYR A 149 23.66 5.19 13.07
C TYR A 149 24.85 4.40 12.52
#